data_4dbd28f60650a9fc483dee911abd4aab
#
_entry.id   4dbd28f60650a9fc483dee911abd4aab
#
_cell.length_a   1.000
_cell.length_b   1.000
_cell.length_c   1.000
_cell.angle_alpha   90.00
_cell.angle_beta   90.00
_cell.angle_gamma   90.00
#
_symmetry.space_group_name_H-M   'P 1'
#
loop_
_entity.id
_entity.type
_entity.pdbx_description
1 polymer ?
#
loop_
_entity_poly.entity_id
_entity_poly.type
_entity_poly.pdbx_seq_one_letter_code
_entity_poly.pdbx_strand_id
1 'polypeptide(L)'
;MMQKLAKEIYNWCQSKGLWGDNIIYFNGKAWSSNPTWSGEKGKEIADELYEYEDRNPLDYFEYANPKTLSMSFEGALYEALNAWDLPCYDGTEEELQGIFKKYDLYWEFGNAWNLSAYEL
;
A
#
# COMPACT_ATOMS: atom_id res chain seq x y z
N MET A 1 6.78 -11.71 8.27
CA MET A 1 6.10 -10.58 8.93
C MET A 1 5.52 -9.58 7.94
N MET A 2 6.32 -9.10 6.98
CA MET A 2 5.83 -8.11 6.01
C MET A 2 4.68 -8.62 5.15
N GLN A 3 4.67 -9.91 4.80
CA GLN A 3 3.57 -10.46 4.02
C GLN A 3 2.25 -10.43 4.79
N LYS A 4 2.28 -10.68 6.09
CA LYS A 4 1.07 -10.59 6.92
C LYS A 4 0.55 -9.17 6.99
N LEU A 5 1.45 -8.20 7.13
CA LEU A 5 1.08 -6.79 7.13
C LEU A 5 0.48 -6.39 5.78
N ALA A 6 1.13 -6.78 4.68
CA ALA A 6 0.62 -6.48 3.34
C ALA A 6 -0.79 -7.07 3.14
N LYS A 7 -1.02 -8.29 3.64
CA LYS A 7 -2.32 -8.94 3.53
C LYS A 7 -3.39 -8.19 4.33
N GLU A 8 -3.05 -7.72 5.53
CA GLU A 8 -3.99 -6.93 6.32
C GLU A 8 -4.35 -5.61 5.64
N ILE A 9 -3.35 -4.94 5.04
CA ILE A 9 -3.58 -3.70 4.30
C ILE A 9 -4.52 -3.96 3.12
N TYR A 10 -4.25 -5.01 2.34
CA TYR A 10 -5.10 -5.38 1.22
C TYR A 10 -6.53 -5.67 1.67
N ASN A 11 -6.70 -6.47 2.73
CA ASN A 11 -8.02 -6.82 3.24
C ASN A 11 -8.78 -5.58 3.73
N TRP A 12 -8.08 -4.69 4.43
CA TRP A 12 -8.67 -3.44 4.91
C TRP A 12 -9.11 -2.57 3.73
N CYS A 13 -8.25 -2.41 2.72
CA CYS A 13 -8.60 -1.64 1.52
C CYS A 13 -9.81 -2.24 0.80
N GLN A 14 -9.84 -3.57 0.61
CA GLN A 14 -10.95 -4.23 -0.05
C GLN A 14 -12.26 -4.02 0.71
N SER A 15 -12.21 -4.14 2.04
CA SER A 15 -13.42 -3.99 2.85
C SER A 15 -14.02 -2.58 2.79
N LYS A 16 -13.20 -1.59 2.46
CA LYS A 16 -13.62 -0.18 2.40
C LYS A 16 -13.75 0.35 0.96
N GLY A 17 -13.53 -0.50 -0.03
CA GLY A 17 -13.56 -0.06 -1.43
C GLY A 17 -12.40 0.85 -1.80
N LEU A 18 -11.26 0.70 -1.15
CA LEU A 18 -10.09 1.57 -1.34
C LEU A 18 -8.93 0.90 -2.07
N TRP A 19 -9.11 -0.31 -2.59
CA TRP A 19 -7.98 -1.06 -3.15
C TRP A 19 -7.55 -0.61 -4.56
N GLY A 20 -8.41 -0.07 -5.36
CA GLY A 20 -8.11 0.32 -6.76
C GLY A 20 -6.89 1.25 -6.88
N ASP A 21 -6.02 0.97 -7.86
CA ASP A 21 -4.81 1.74 -8.16
C ASP A 21 -3.80 1.82 -7.03
N ASN A 22 -3.71 0.75 -6.26
CA ASN A 22 -2.72 0.63 -5.18
C ASN A 22 -1.65 -0.38 -5.54
N ILE A 23 -0.44 -0.13 -5.04
CA ILE A 23 0.68 -1.07 -5.11
C ILE A 23 1.35 -1.12 -3.74
N ILE A 24 1.58 -2.34 -3.23
CA ILE A 24 2.31 -2.56 -1.98
C ILE A 24 3.63 -3.24 -2.30
N TYR A 25 4.74 -2.65 -1.87
CA TYR A 25 6.09 -3.16 -2.10
C TYR A 25 6.65 -3.75 -0.81
N PHE A 26 7.05 -5.00 -0.84
CA PHE A 26 7.66 -5.68 0.31
C PHE A 26 8.43 -6.91 -0.16
N ASN A 27 9.47 -7.29 0.59
CA ASN A 27 10.27 -8.49 0.30
C ASN A 27 10.78 -8.59 -1.13
N GLY A 28 11.10 -7.45 -1.76
CA GLY A 28 11.63 -7.43 -3.14
C GLY A 28 10.59 -7.66 -4.22
N LYS A 29 9.31 -7.63 -3.87
CA LYS A 29 8.20 -7.84 -4.81
C LYS A 29 7.11 -6.80 -4.60
N ALA A 30 6.10 -6.82 -5.46
CA ALA A 30 4.97 -5.90 -5.35
C ALA A 30 3.64 -6.62 -5.52
N TRP A 31 2.65 -6.17 -4.77
CA TRP A 31 1.25 -6.56 -4.90
C TRP A 31 0.47 -5.37 -5.46
N SER A 32 -0.19 -5.59 -6.58
CA SER A 32 -0.88 -4.51 -7.29
C SER A 32 -2.34 -4.88 -7.57
N SER A 33 -3.17 -3.85 -7.68
CA SER A 33 -4.56 -4.01 -8.11
C SER A 33 -4.66 -4.22 -9.62
N ASN A 34 -3.58 -4.00 -10.37
CA ASN A 34 -3.59 -4.07 -11.83
C ASN A 34 -3.09 -5.42 -12.35
N PRO A 35 -3.82 -6.03 -13.31
CA PRO A 35 -3.41 -7.34 -13.85
C PRO A 35 -2.19 -7.27 -14.77
N THR A 36 -1.82 -6.07 -15.25
CA THR A 36 -0.63 -5.90 -16.08
C THR A 36 0.19 -4.71 -15.57
N TRP A 37 1.50 -4.79 -15.75
CA TRP A 37 2.43 -3.73 -15.34
C TRP A 37 3.56 -3.67 -16.35
N SER A 38 3.62 -2.59 -17.14
CA SER A 38 4.63 -2.41 -18.19
C SER A 38 4.73 -3.62 -19.13
N GLY A 39 3.59 -4.14 -19.52
CA GLY A 39 3.52 -5.29 -20.42
C GLY A 39 3.67 -6.65 -19.74
N GLU A 40 4.06 -6.68 -18.48
CA GLU A 40 4.15 -7.93 -17.72
C GLU A 40 2.79 -8.26 -17.11
N LYS A 41 2.41 -9.54 -17.21
CA LYS A 41 1.17 -10.03 -16.62
C LYS A 41 1.44 -10.48 -15.19
N GLY A 42 0.70 -9.93 -14.23
CA GLY A 42 0.83 -10.30 -12.84
C GLY A 42 0.24 -11.67 -12.54
N LYS A 43 0.74 -12.29 -11.47
CA LYS A 43 0.19 -13.55 -10.98
C LYS A 43 -0.97 -13.23 -10.04
N GLU A 44 -2.18 -13.63 -10.42
CA GLU A 44 -3.34 -13.42 -9.56
C GLU A 44 -3.27 -14.34 -8.34
N ILE A 45 -3.26 -13.75 -7.15
CA ILE A 45 -3.17 -14.52 -5.90
C ILE A 45 -4.41 -14.35 -5.00
N ALA A 46 -5.26 -13.39 -5.32
CA ALA A 46 -6.53 -13.13 -4.64
C ALA A 46 -7.37 -12.21 -5.53
N ASP A 47 -8.55 -11.83 -5.08
CA ASP A 47 -9.45 -10.97 -5.85
C ASP A 47 -8.82 -9.59 -6.10
N GLU A 48 -8.59 -9.27 -7.38
CA GLU A 48 -7.94 -8.03 -7.81
C GLU A 48 -6.58 -7.80 -7.17
N LEU A 49 -5.86 -8.89 -6.85
CA LEU A 49 -4.55 -8.84 -6.23
C LEU A 49 -3.57 -9.64 -7.09
N TYR A 50 -2.58 -8.93 -7.65
CA TYR A 50 -1.61 -9.50 -8.60
C TYR A 50 -0.20 -9.31 -8.06
N GLU A 51 0.60 -10.39 -8.10
CA GLU A 51 1.96 -10.37 -7.59
C GLU A 51 2.96 -10.20 -8.73
N TYR A 52 3.96 -9.35 -8.49
CA TYR A 52 5.07 -9.07 -9.43
C TYR A 52 6.37 -9.26 -8.69
N GLU A 53 7.28 -10.05 -9.25
CA GLU A 53 8.61 -10.27 -8.69
C GLU A 53 9.57 -9.14 -9.06
N ASP A 54 10.68 -9.04 -8.32
CA ASP A 54 11.77 -8.10 -8.61
C ASP A 54 11.31 -6.65 -8.77
N ARG A 55 10.60 -6.17 -7.75
CA ARG A 55 10.16 -4.78 -7.71
C ARG A 55 10.75 -4.09 -6.47
N ASN A 56 11.55 -3.06 -6.72
CA ASN A 56 12.12 -2.22 -5.66
C ASN A 56 11.39 -0.88 -5.67
N PRO A 57 10.77 -0.48 -4.55
CA PRO A 57 10.02 0.78 -4.53
C PRO A 57 10.89 2.00 -4.84
N LEU A 58 12.19 1.95 -4.57
CA LEU A 58 13.10 3.07 -4.90
C LEU A 58 13.24 3.32 -6.40
N ASP A 59 12.85 2.36 -7.24
CA ASP A 59 12.82 2.56 -8.68
C ASP A 59 11.63 3.41 -9.13
N TYR A 60 10.65 3.64 -8.25
CA TYR A 60 9.40 4.30 -8.59
C TYR A 60 9.15 5.58 -7.80
N PHE A 61 9.66 5.69 -6.58
CA PHE A 61 9.53 6.93 -5.81
C PHE A 61 10.67 7.10 -4.81
N GLU A 62 10.95 8.36 -4.50
CA GLU A 62 12.17 8.77 -3.82
C GLU A 62 12.27 8.36 -2.35
N TYR A 63 11.17 8.46 -1.61
CA TYR A 63 11.19 8.25 -0.16
C TYR A 63 10.71 6.86 0.26
N ALA A 64 11.04 5.85 -0.55
CA ALA A 64 10.67 4.47 -0.27
C ALA A 64 11.57 3.83 0.77
N ASN A 65 11.04 2.82 1.48
CA ASN A 65 11.82 2.02 2.43
C ASN A 65 11.79 0.54 2.02
N PRO A 66 12.77 0.07 1.25
CA PRO A 66 12.79 -1.31 0.79
C PRO A 66 13.06 -2.34 1.90
N LYS A 67 13.49 -1.88 3.09
CA LYS A 67 13.76 -2.77 4.22
C LYS A 67 12.49 -3.20 4.97
N THR A 68 11.43 -2.46 4.80
CA THR A 68 10.14 -2.76 5.43
C THR A 68 9.07 -2.90 4.37
N LEU A 69 8.18 -1.93 4.31
CA LEU A 69 7.07 -1.92 3.34
C LEU A 69 6.85 -0.49 2.88
N SER A 70 6.61 -0.33 1.60
CA SER A 70 6.21 0.95 1.02
C SER A 70 5.00 0.71 0.15
N MET A 71 4.20 1.74 -0.11
CA MET A 71 3.08 1.60 -1.02
C MET A 71 2.80 2.90 -1.76
N SER A 72 2.24 2.77 -2.94
CA SER A 72 1.76 3.89 -3.72
C SER A 72 0.26 3.75 -3.94
N PHE A 73 -0.42 4.88 -4.07
CA PHE A 73 -1.86 4.91 -4.24
C PHE A 73 -2.26 6.13 -5.05
N GLU A 74 -3.04 5.90 -6.10
CA GLU A 74 -3.46 6.98 -7.00
C GLU A 74 -4.97 6.99 -7.24
N GLY A 75 -5.69 6.11 -6.52
CA GLY A 75 -7.14 6.01 -6.64
C GLY A 75 -7.86 6.41 -5.37
N ALA A 76 -8.81 5.58 -4.93
CA ALA A 76 -9.68 5.88 -3.79
C ALA A 76 -8.90 6.07 -2.48
N LEU A 77 -7.83 5.30 -2.27
CA LEU A 77 -7.02 5.45 -1.05
C LEU A 77 -6.31 6.80 -1.02
N TYR A 78 -5.79 7.27 -2.17
CA TYR A 78 -5.20 8.61 -2.27
C TYR A 78 -6.20 9.65 -1.78
N GLU A 79 -7.42 9.58 -2.28
CA GLU A 79 -8.46 10.52 -1.91
C GLU A 79 -8.79 10.44 -0.42
N ALA A 80 -8.93 9.22 0.11
CA ALA A 80 -9.26 9.00 1.51
C ALA A 80 -8.18 9.53 2.46
N LEU A 81 -6.91 9.43 2.09
CA LEU A 81 -5.80 9.88 2.92
C LEU A 81 -5.51 11.38 2.79
N ASN A 82 -5.92 12.00 1.68
CA ASN A 82 -5.60 13.41 1.41
C ASN A 82 -6.81 14.36 1.50
N ALA A 83 -8.02 13.83 1.53
CA ALA A 83 -9.25 14.62 1.64
C ALA A 83 -9.80 14.57 3.07
N TRP A 84 -8.94 14.82 4.03
CA TRP A 84 -9.24 14.73 5.46
C TRP A 84 -10.31 15.71 5.94
N ASP A 85 -10.66 16.67 5.13
CA ASP A 85 -11.76 17.62 5.40
C ASP A 85 -13.13 17.04 5.06
N LEU A 86 -13.21 15.86 4.43
CA LEU A 86 -14.47 15.21 4.11
C LEU A 86 -14.83 14.20 5.19
N PRO A 87 -16.00 14.33 5.85
CA PRO A 87 -16.38 13.46 6.96
C PRO A 87 -16.38 11.97 6.64
N CYS A 88 -16.64 11.58 5.39
CA CYS A 88 -16.66 10.17 5.00
C CYS A 88 -15.29 9.49 5.10
N TYR A 89 -14.22 10.27 5.18
CA TYR A 89 -12.86 9.76 5.30
C TYR A 89 -12.23 9.97 6.69
N ASP A 90 -13.02 10.44 7.64
CA ASP A 90 -12.54 10.61 9.01
C ASP A 90 -12.05 9.28 9.58
N GLY A 91 -10.89 9.30 10.21
CA GLY A 91 -10.31 8.13 10.85
C GLY A 91 -9.56 7.17 9.93
N THR A 92 -9.57 7.41 8.62
CA THR A 92 -8.88 6.52 7.65
C THR A 92 -7.38 6.43 7.94
N GLU A 93 -6.76 7.58 8.20
CA GLU A 93 -5.33 7.66 8.48
C GLU A 93 -4.99 6.91 9.77
N GLU A 94 -5.77 7.11 10.82
CA GLU A 94 -5.59 6.45 12.10
C GLU A 94 -5.82 4.94 12.03
N GLU A 95 -6.81 4.50 11.26
CA GLU A 95 -7.06 3.07 11.07
C GLU A 95 -5.88 2.40 10.39
N LEU A 96 -5.36 3.01 9.34
CA LEU A 96 -4.21 2.47 8.63
C LEU A 96 -2.97 2.48 9.53
N GLN A 97 -2.74 3.56 10.28
CA GLN A 97 -1.64 3.62 11.22
C GLN A 97 -1.76 2.52 12.28
N GLY A 98 -2.96 2.23 12.74
CA GLY A 98 -3.22 1.16 13.70
C GLY A 98 -2.85 -0.22 13.18
N ILE A 99 -3.06 -0.46 11.88
CA ILE A 99 -2.66 -1.74 11.26
C ILE A 99 -1.14 -1.90 11.32
N PHE A 100 -0.39 -0.86 10.96
CA PHE A 100 1.07 -0.90 10.99
C PHE A 100 1.60 -1.10 12.42
N LYS A 101 0.96 -0.48 13.41
CA LYS A 101 1.38 -0.59 14.81
C LYS A 101 1.32 -2.00 15.36
N LYS A 102 0.45 -2.85 14.82
CA LYS A 102 0.39 -4.27 15.22
C LYS A 102 1.70 -5.00 14.90
N TYR A 103 2.49 -4.46 14.02
CA TYR A 103 3.76 -5.06 13.55
C TYR A 103 4.97 -4.27 14.02
N ASP A 104 4.77 -3.40 15.03
CA ASP A 104 5.83 -2.53 15.59
C ASP A 104 6.39 -1.55 14.56
N LEU A 105 5.49 -1.06 13.69
CA LEU A 105 5.84 -0.10 12.64
C LEU A 105 4.89 1.09 12.70
N TYR A 106 5.31 2.19 12.07
CA TYR A 106 4.44 3.30 11.75
C TYR A 106 4.72 3.72 10.32
N TRP A 107 3.80 4.44 9.68
CA TRP A 107 4.03 4.90 8.32
C TRP A 107 4.04 6.43 8.26
N GLU A 108 4.75 6.95 7.27
CA GLU A 108 4.79 8.37 6.95
C GLU A 108 4.62 8.54 5.44
N PHE A 109 4.03 9.66 5.05
CA PHE A 109 3.98 10.03 3.65
C PHE A 109 5.40 10.35 3.14
N GLY A 110 5.75 9.82 1.97
CA GLY A 110 6.87 10.32 1.19
C GLY A 110 6.40 11.51 0.36
N ASN A 111 5.35 11.26 -0.43
CA ASN A 111 4.59 12.26 -1.16
C ASN A 111 3.10 12.01 -0.89
N ALA A 112 2.21 12.84 -1.47
CA ALA A 112 0.77 12.67 -1.27
C ALA A 112 0.27 11.31 -1.77
N TRP A 113 0.97 10.66 -2.69
CA TRP A 113 0.54 9.41 -3.34
C TRP A 113 1.36 8.19 -2.93
N ASN A 114 2.24 8.31 -1.93
CA ASN A 114 3.00 7.16 -1.43
C ASN A 114 3.31 7.30 0.05
N LEU A 115 3.57 6.16 0.69
CA LEU A 115 3.96 6.09 2.08
C LEU A 115 4.99 4.98 2.27
N SER A 116 5.70 5.04 3.38
CA SER A 116 6.67 4.01 3.76
C SER A 116 6.60 3.75 5.26
N ALA A 117 6.91 2.51 5.64
CA ALA A 117 6.89 2.08 7.04
C ALA A 117 8.27 2.19 7.66
N TYR A 118 8.29 2.54 8.94
CA TYR A 118 9.50 2.68 9.74
C TYR A 118 9.29 2.01 11.09
N GLU A 119 10.36 1.56 11.71
CA GLU A 119 10.30 0.93 13.03
C GLU A 119 9.93 1.96 14.10
N LEU A 120 9.04 1.53 15.00
CA LEU A 120 8.66 2.35 16.14
C LEU A 120 9.81 2.57 17.11
#